data_99c3bbdd680a9b84eb591e815c3514a3
#
_entry.id   99c3bbdd680a9b84eb591e815c3514a3
#
_cell.length_a   1.000
_cell.length_b   1.000
_cell.length_c   1.000
_cell.angle_alpha   90.00
_cell.angle_beta   90.00
_cell.angle_gamma   90.00
#
_symmetry.space_group_name_H-M   'P 1'
#
loop_
_entity.id
_entity.type
_entity.pdbx_description
1 polymer ?
#
loop_
_entity_poly.entity_id
_entity_poly.type
_entity_poly.pdbx_seq_one_letter_code
_entity_poly.pdbx_strand_id
1 'polypeptide(L)'
;IGSSAFAIGSDGVEKWRTSLGNVGTLDQGGVVIGLDGSIIVTVKRAPGEATGGIVALSPNGVVQWHYGVPEDVSGCAAIDQAGNIHFGTQSGNYYIIKPESSEEQLILKKDLAALISESDSPLKDNWEAGIGKIWSSPTIGPDGTIYIGVTHTVDPSKSVLVALEDEGITGCAASAWPMKGKDSRHTSAQLGGSGENPGGEPGGQLPITGNLKTDLKNLFDDSSYKVWLCAHRANTQKGIADGIPENSLTSIEYAINAGVEMIELDARPTSDGILVLMHDNTIDRTTNGSGAVGDYSYQQLQQLYLKDAAGNLTNERIPTLEDALKKGKGKVYFNLDIVNKNVAVATMVALLKKLDMENEVLLYVSNNRNYAYDLKAANSALLLHPMAKASDDITYFASSYTDNVQMMQLSTSDALAGAMTEDIKSKGWLLFSNIVGANDTNML
;
A
#
# COMPACT_ATOMS: atom_id res chain seq x y z
N ILE A 1 -20.72 29.78 11.01
CA ILE A 1 -19.28 29.66 10.63
C ILE A 1 -19.31 29.09 9.24
N GLY A 2 -18.99 29.91 8.23
CA GLY A 2 -18.99 29.49 6.84
C GLY A 2 -17.78 28.59 6.55
N SER A 3 -17.94 27.65 5.61
CA SER A 3 -16.84 26.84 5.09
C SER A 3 -15.82 27.72 4.36
N SER A 4 -14.55 27.55 4.65
CA SER A 4 -13.48 28.31 4.02
C SER A 4 -12.31 27.40 3.65
N ALA A 5 -11.74 27.59 2.48
CA ALA A 5 -10.43 27.09 2.12
C ALA A 5 -9.38 28.15 2.50
N PHE A 6 -8.20 27.73 2.93
CA PHE A 6 -7.08 28.63 3.24
C PHE A 6 -5.76 27.94 2.99
N ALA A 7 -4.72 28.72 2.70
CA ALA A 7 -3.36 28.24 2.59
C ALA A 7 -2.47 28.82 3.69
N ILE A 8 -1.60 27.99 4.23
CA ILE A 8 -0.60 28.37 5.22
C ILE A 8 0.80 28.20 4.60
N GLY A 9 1.67 29.17 4.79
CA GLY A 9 3.07 29.10 4.38
C GLY A 9 3.88 28.16 5.26
N SER A 10 5.08 27.80 4.81
CA SER A 10 6.05 27.03 5.62
C SER A 10 6.49 27.72 6.91
N ASP A 11 6.24 29.03 7.01
CA ASP A 11 6.43 29.86 8.18
C ASP A 11 5.23 29.87 9.16
N GLY A 12 4.17 29.10 8.85
CA GLY A 12 2.94 29.05 9.64
C GLY A 12 1.98 30.24 9.43
N VAL A 13 2.30 31.16 8.50
CA VAL A 13 1.47 32.35 8.24
C VAL A 13 0.43 32.02 7.16
N GLU A 14 -0.82 32.49 7.40
CA GLU A 14 -1.89 32.37 6.41
C GLU A 14 -1.58 33.20 5.18
N LYS A 15 -1.51 32.57 4.00
CA LYS A 15 -1.27 33.23 2.71
C LYS A 15 -2.54 33.81 2.12
N TRP A 16 -3.63 33.04 2.20
CA TRP A 16 -4.95 33.47 1.75
C TRP A 16 -6.05 32.62 2.40
N ARG A 17 -7.27 33.17 2.39
CA ARG A 17 -8.50 32.51 2.83
C ARG A 17 -9.63 32.84 1.87
N THR A 18 -10.40 31.82 1.45
CA THR A 18 -11.53 31.97 0.54
C THR A 18 -12.76 31.34 1.16
N SER A 19 -13.86 32.11 1.27
CA SER A 19 -15.14 31.58 1.72
C SER A 19 -15.79 30.75 0.61
N LEU A 20 -16.24 29.54 0.94
CA LEU A 20 -16.96 28.64 0.05
C LEU A 20 -18.47 28.58 0.38
N GLY A 21 -18.93 29.40 1.33
CA GLY A 21 -20.30 29.34 1.83
C GLY A 21 -21.41 29.55 0.78
N ASN A 22 -21.06 30.17 -0.34
CA ASN A 22 -22.01 30.41 -1.45
C ASN A 22 -22.08 29.26 -2.46
N VAL A 23 -21.13 28.30 -2.40
CA VAL A 23 -21.05 27.18 -3.34
C VAL A 23 -21.17 25.83 -2.66
N GLY A 24 -21.13 25.79 -1.33
CA GLY A 24 -21.31 24.59 -0.55
C GLY A 24 -20.62 24.60 0.82
N THR A 25 -20.72 23.49 1.53
CA THR A 25 -20.06 23.28 2.82
C THR A 25 -19.00 22.19 2.71
N LEU A 26 -17.92 22.35 3.43
CA LEU A 26 -16.89 21.31 3.53
C LEU A 26 -17.37 20.19 4.48
N ASP A 27 -17.11 18.95 4.10
CA ASP A 27 -17.33 17.76 4.93
C ASP A 27 -16.02 17.00 5.12
N GLN A 28 -16.05 15.69 5.04
CA GLN A 28 -14.87 14.81 5.13
C GLN A 28 -14.02 14.80 3.86
N GLY A 29 -14.38 15.60 2.85
CA GLY A 29 -13.59 15.78 1.64
C GLY A 29 -12.25 16.48 1.93
N GLY A 30 -11.30 16.27 1.05
CA GLY A 30 -9.99 16.93 1.06
C GLY A 30 -9.83 17.80 -0.17
N VAL A 31 -8.60 18.25 -0.38
CA VAL A 31 -8.20 18.96 -1.59
C VAL A 31 -7.32 18.06 -2.45
N VAL A 32 -7.41 18.24 -3.77
CA VAL A 32 -6.44 17.70 -4.73
C VAL A 32 -5.93 18.84 -5.61
N ILE A 33 -4.77 18.64 -6.20
CA ILE A 33 -4.12 19.65 -7.05
C ILE A 33 -4.19 19.20 -8.50
N GLY A 34 -4.75 20.04 -9.36
CA GLY A 34 -4.82 19.83 -10.80
C GLY A 34 -3.47 19.91 -11.49
N LEU A 35 -3.44 19.48 -12.76
CA LEU A 35 -2.23 19.55 -13.60
C LEU A 35 -1.72 20.99 -13.81
N ASP A 36 -2.64 21.96 -13.81
CA ASP A 36 -2.40 23.39 -13.93
C ASP A 36 -2.10 24.08 -12.59
N GLY A 37 -2.03 23.33 -11.49
CA GLY A 37 -1.86 23.84 -10.14
C GLY A 37 -3.15 24.33 -9.49
N SER A 38 -4.30 24.21 -10.13
CA SER A 38 -5.61 24.51 -9.54
C SER A 38 -5.86 23.65 -8.30
N ILE A 39 -6.55 24.23 -7.32
CA ILE A 39 -6.92 23.56 -6.07
C ILE A 39 -8.36 23.10 -6.19
N ILE A 40 -8.56 21.80 -6.28
CA ILE A 40 -9.88 21.18 -6.45
C ILE A 40 -10.43 20.77 -5.09
N VAL A 41 -11.59 21.28 -4.75
CA VAL A 41 -12.27 21.06 -3.46
C VAL A 41 -13.64 20.45 -3.69
N THR A 42 -13.97 19.41 -2.95
CA THR A 42 -15.31 18.81 -2.93
C THR A 42 -16.17 19.52 -1.88
N VAL A 43 -17.41 19.84 -2.23
CA VAL A 43 -18.36 20.52 -1.34
C VAL A 43 -19.72 19.82 -1.31
N LYS A 44 -20.32 19.73 -0.13
CA LYS A 44 -21.74 19.38 0.05
C LYS A 44 -22.62 20.57 -0.27
N ARG A 45 -23.90 20.31 -0.45
CA ARG A 45 -24.92 21.39 -0.50
C ARG A 45 -24.88 22.19 0.78
N ALA A 46 -24.82 23.52 0.66
CA ALA A 46 -25.08 24.40 1.80
C ALA A 46 -26.54 24.34 2.19
N PRO A 47 -26.92 24.62 3.46
CA PRO A 47 -28.31 24.71 3.87
C PRO A 47 -29.06 25.74 3.03
N GLY A 48 -30.09 25.28 2.31
CA GLY A 48 -30.90 26.13 1.40
C GLY A 48 -30.42 26.18 -0.05
N GLU A 49 -29.27 25.60 -0.37
CA GLU A 49 -28.74 25.52 -1.73
C GLU A 49 -29.19 24.23 -2.44
N ALA A 50 -29.32 24.31 -3.77
CA ALA A 50 -29.78 23.19 -4.59
C ALA A 50 -28.66 22.18 -4.92
N THR A 51 -27.40 22.63 -4.92
CA THR A 51 -26.24 21.84 -5.41
C THR A 51 -25.07 21.81 -4.43
N GLY A 52 -24.39 20.68 -4.38
CA GLY A 52 -23.01 20.52 -3.94
C GLY A 52 -22.09 20.41 -5.15
N GLY A 53 -20.94 19.77 -5.06
CA GLY A 53 -20.09 19.45 -6.21
C GLY A 53 -18.61 19.70 -6.05
N ILE A 54 -18.01 20.23 -7.11
CA ILE A 54 -16.57 20.53 -7.21
C ILE A 54 -16.36 22.03 -7.36
N VAL A 55 -15.44 22.58 -6.56
CA VAL A 55 -14.98 23.96 -6.67
C VAL A 55 -13.51 23.96 -7.05
N ALA A 56 -13.15 24.68 -8.08
CA ALA A 56 -11.75 24.92 -8.44
C ALA A 56 -11.32 26.32 -7.97
N LEU A 57 -10.19 26.36 -7.28
CA LEU A 57 -9.51 27.58 -6.86
C LEU A 57 -8.17 27.68 -7.58
N SER A 58 -7.76 28.92 -7.90
CA SER A 58 -6.36 29.17 -8.32
C SER A 58 -5.40 28.91 -7.18
N PRO A 59 -4.08 28.79 -7.43
CA PRO A 59 -3.05 28.67 -6.38
C PRO A 59 -3.08 29.82 -5.36
N ASN A 60 -3.67 30.98 -5.74
CA ASN A 60 -3.84 32.14 -4.88
C ASN A 60 -5.22 32.20 -4.17
N GLY A 61 -5.98 31.11 -4.24
CA GLY A 61 -7.24 30.96 -3.53
C GLY A 61 -8.45 31.62 -4.21
N VAL A 62 -8.35 32.11 -5.46
CA VAL A 62 -9.48 32.70 -6.18
C VAL A 62 -10.33 31.59 -6.79
N VAL A 63 -11.66 31.62 -6.56
CA VAL A 63 -12.60 30.68 -7.20
C VAL A 63 -12.56 30.89 -8.71
N GLN A 64 -12.23 29.83 -9.44
CA GLN A 64 -12.16 29.83 -10.90
C GLN A 64 -13.47 29.36 -11.54
N TRP A 65 -13.99 28.24 -11.03
CA TRP A 65 -15.25 27.68 -11.46
C TRP A 65 -15.85 26.74 -10.41
N HIS A 66 -17.12 26.42 -10.58
CA HIS A 66 -17.88 25.47 -9.75
C HIS A 66 -18.70 24.56 -10.67
N TYR A 67 -18.56 23.25 -10.48
CA TYR A 67 -19.43 22.25 -11.11
C TYR A 67 -20.44 21.75 -10.08
N GLY A 68 -21.71 22.16 -10.24
CA GLY A 68 -22.77 21.81 -9.31
C GLY A 68 -23.44 20.48 -9.64
N VAL A 69 -23.66 19.63 -8.62
CA VAL A 69 -24.50 18.44 -8.69
C VAL A 69 -25.62 18.51 -7.66
N PRO A 70 -26.84 17.98 -7.95
CA PRO A 70 -27.98 18.05 -7.02
C PRO A 70 -27.84 17.07 -5.83
N GLU A 71 -26.62 16.67 -5.50
CA GLU A 71 -26.29 15.62 -4.56
C GLU A 71 -25.17 16.09 -3.62
N ASP A 72 -25.03 15.44 -2.47
CA ASP A 72 -23.95 15.73 -1.54
C ASP A 72 -22.68 14.97 -1.96
N VAL A 73 -21.56 15.69 -2.08
CA VAL A 73 -20.24 15.14 -2.31
C VAL A 73 -19.47 15.14 -0.99
N SER A 74 -19.02 13.99 -0.53
CA SER A 74 -18.35 13.84 0.79
C SER A 74 -16.91 13.38 0.70
N GLY A 75 -16.56 12.54 -0.27
CA GLY A 75 -15.20 12.10 -0.51
C GLY A 75 -14.34 13.18 -1.17
N CYS A 76 -13.03 13.02 -1.13
CA CYS A 76 -12.10 13.81 -1.94
C CYS A 76 -12.23 13.41 -3.42
N ALA A 77 -11.94 14.32 -4.33
CA ALA A 77 -11.80 13.97 -5.74
C ALA A 77 -10.50 13.20 -6.03
N ALA A 78 -10.38 12.62 -7.23
CA ALA A 78 -9.13 12.18 -7.82
C ALA A 78 -8.99 12.76 -9.22
N ILE A 79 -7.77 12.86 -9.74
CA ILE A 79 -7.50 13.44 -11.06
C ILE A 79 -6.72 12.43 -11.88
N ASP A 80 -7.22 12.09 -13.05
CA ASP A 80 -6.58 11.17 -13.98
C ASP A 80 -5.43 11.85 -14.77
N GLN A 81 -4.70 11.07 -15.54
CA GLN A 81 -3.56 11.55 -16.32
C GLN A 81 -3.95 12.58 -17.41
N ALA A 82 -5.18 12.55 -17.89
CA ALA A 82 -5.73 13.54 -18.81
C ALA A 82 -6.19 14.83 -18.12
N GLY A 83 -6.19 14.86 -16.78
CA GLY A 83 -6.63 15.97 -15.96
C GLY A 83 -8.12 15.94 -15.61
N ASN A 84 -8.85 14.88 -15.98
CA ASN A 84 -10.26 14.77 -15.62
C ASN A 84 -10.43 14.53 -14.11
N ILE A 85 -11.52 15.02 -13.56
CA ILE A 85 -11.81 14.99 -12.13
C ILE A 85 -12.87 13.94 -11.85
N HIS A 86 -12.55 13.02 -10.97
CA HIS A 86 -13.34 11.87 -10.56
C HIS A 86 -13.87 12.05 -9.15
N PHE A 87 -15.17 11.88 -8.93
CA PHE A 87 -15.75 11.96 -7.59
C PHE A 87 -17.05 11.16 -7.45
N GLY A 88 -17.37 10.80 -6.22
CA GLY A 88 -18.60 10.09 -5.87
C GLY A 88 -19.54 10.94 -5.02
N THR A 89 -20.82 10.59 -5.00
CA THR A 89 -21.86 11.28 -4.25
C THR A 89 -22.52 10.37 -3.21
N GLN A 90 -23.17 10.97 -2.22
CA GLN A 90 -23.95 10.23 -1.22
C GLN A 90 -25.22 9.57 -1.80
N SER A 91 -25.56 9.85 -3.04
CA SER A 91 -26.64 9.17 -3.77
C SER A 91 -26.17 7.99 -4.60
N GLY A 92 -24.86 7.60 -4.49
CA GLY A 92 -24.30 6.45 -5.20
C GLY A 92 -23.87 6.74 -6.63
N ASN A 93 -23.96 7.99 -7.09
CA ASN A 93 -23.53 8.38 -8.41
C ASN A 93 -22.04 8.68 -8.42
N TYR A 94 -21.37 8.17 -9.43
CA TYR A 94 -19.98 8.44 -9.77
C TYR A 94 -19.92 9.35 -11.00
N TYR A 95 -19.05 10.35 -10.94
CA TYR A 95 -18.87 11.35 -11.99
C TYR A 95 -17.43 11.45 -12.44
N ILE A 96 -17.27 11.70 -13.73
CA ILE A 96 -16.02 12.16 -14.36
C ILE A 96 -16.34 13.49 -15.06
N ILE A 97 -15.58 14.54 -14.75
CA ILE A 97 -15.73 15.86 -15.36
C ILE A 97 -14.39 16.41 -15.86
N LYS A 98 -14.45 17.28 -16.88
CA LYS A 98 -13.28 18.04 -17.35
C LYS A 98 -12.95 19.20 -16.39
N PRO A 99 -11.67 19.61 -16.26
CA PRO A 99 -11.24 20.72 -15.39
C PRO A 99 -11.43 22.11 -16.06
N GLU A 100 -12.60 22.38 -16.61
CA GLU A 100 -12.90 23.63 -17.32
C GLU A 100 -14.26 24.19 -16.95
N SER A 101 -14.47 25.49 -17.16
CA SER A 101 -15.74 26.17 -16.92
C SER A 101 -16.64 26.18 -18.18
N SER A 102 -16.99 25.02 -18.69
CA SER A 102 -17.86 24.89 -19.88
C SER A 102 -19.16 24.13 -19.54
N GLU A 103 -20.18 24.30 -20.36
CA GLU A 103 -21.42 23.51 -20.25
C GLU A 103 -21.19 22.01 -20.55
N GLU A 104 -20.07 21.66 -21.21
CA GLU A 104 -19.69 20.31 -21.59
C GLU A 104 -18.68 19.67 -20.61
N GLN A 105 -18.68 20.07 -19.33
CA GLN A 105 -17.78 19.50 -18.33
C GLN A 105 -18.01 18.01 -18.07
N LEU A 106 -19.26 17.55 -18.11
CA LEU A 106 -19.59 16.16 -17.80
C LEU A 106 -19.09 15.20 -18.87
N ILE A 107 -18.21 14.28 -18.49
CA ILE A 107 -17.77 13.16 -19.33
C ILE A 107 -18.65 11.93 -19.05
N LEU A 108 -18.81 11.58 -17.76
CA LEU A 108 -19.49 10.37 -17.32
C LEU A 108 -20.29 10.61 -16.04
N LYS A 109 -21.51 10.02 -16.01
CA LYS A 109 -22.27 9.80 -14.76
C LYS A 109 -22.75 8.36 -14.74
N LYS A 110 -22.48 7.63 -13.63
CA LYS A 110 -22.91 6.24 -13.41
C LYS A 110 -23.50 6.06 -12.01
N ASP A 111 -24.65 5.40 -11.90
CA ASP A 111 -25.15 4.85 -10.63
C ASP A 111 -24.39 3.54 -10.37
N LEU A 112 -23.53 3.52 -9.36
CA LEU A 112 -22.72 2.32 -9.07
C LEU A 112 -23.55 1.20 -8.48
N ALA A 113 -24.64 1.47 -7.79
CA ALA A 113 -25.54 0.42 -7.28
C ALA A 113 -26.25 -0.31 -8.43
N ALA A 114 -26.71 0.43 -9.44
CA ALA A 114 -27.26 -0.16 -10.67
C ALA A 114 -26.20 -1.00 -11.39
N LEU A 115 -24.99 -0.46 -11.56
CA LEU A 115 -23.89 -1.17 -12.22
C LEU A 115 -23.55 -2.49 -11.50
N ILE A 116 -23.53 -2.51 -10.17
CA ILE A 116 -23.29 -3.73 -9.39
C ILE A 116 -24.41 -4.74 -9.62
N SER A 117 -25.67 -4.30 -9.66
CA SER A 117 -26.83 -5.18 -9.86
C SER A 117 -26.86 -5.82 -11.26
N GLU A 118 -26.30 -5.15 -12.26
CA GLU A 118 -26.21 -5.61 -13.65
C GLU A 118 -24.95 -6.44 -13.91
N SER A 119 -24.00 -6.46 -12.99
CA SER A 119 -22.72 -7.16 -13.15
C SER A 119 -22.86 -8.68 -13.01
N ASP A 120 -21.82 -9.41 -13.42
CA ASP A 120 -21.71 -10.86 -13.17
C ASP A 120 -21.25 -11.21 -11.73
N SER A 121 -21.15 -10.20 -10.86
CA SER A 121 -20.76 -10.39 -9.48
C SER A 121 -21.74 -11.30 -8.72
N PRO A 122 -21.27 -12.21 -7.87
CA PRO A 122 -22.14 -13.01 -6.99
C PRO A 122 -22.90 -12.15 -5.97
N LEU A 123 -22.56 -10.86 -5.85
CA LEU A 123 -23.21 -9.92 -4.93
C LEU A 123 -24.39 -9.18 -5.57
N LYS A 124 -24.61 -9.28 -6.87
CA LYS A 124 -25.58 -8.50 -7.66
C LYS A 124 -27.02 -8.59 -7.10
N ASP A 125 -27.45 -9.76 -6.63
CA ASP A 125 -28.82 -10.01 -6.17
C ASP A 125 -29.20 -9.19 -4.92
N ASN A 126 -28.23 -8.53 -4.29
CA ASN A 126 -28.44 -7.66 -3.13
C ASN A 126 -28.46 -6.17 -3.47
N TRP A 127 -28.27 -5.84 -4.74
CA TRP A 127 -28.11 -4.47 -5.20
C TRP A 127 -29.20 -4.06 -6.19
N GLU A 128 -29.66 -2.83 -6.09
CA GLU A 128 -30.58 -2.17 -7.02
C GLU A 128 -30.23 -0.67 -7.12
N ALA A 129 -30.70 0.00 -8.17
CA ALA A 129 -30.43 1.41 -8.39
C ALA A 129 -30.84 2.25 -7.17
N GLY A 130 -29.99 3.19 -6.78
CA GLY A 130 -30.25 4.16 -5.69
C GLY A 130 -30.01 3.66 -4.27
N ILE A 131 -29.64 2.37 -4.05
CA ILE A 131 -29.34 1.88 -2.68
C ILE A 131 -27.87 2.02 -2.29
N GLY A 132 -27.01 2.55 -3.16
CA GLY A 132 -25.59 2.79 -2.91
C GLY A 132 -25.33 4.21 -2.39
N LYS A 133 -24.26 4.35 -1.58
CA LYS A 133 -23.67 5.65 -1.20
C LYS A 133 -22.16 5.60 -1.39
N ILE A 134 -21.59 6.67 -1.92
CA ILE A 134 -20.14 6.81 -2.05
C ILE A 134 -19.68 7.84 -1.01
N TRP A 135 -19.00 7.34 0.03
CA TRP A 135 -18.35 8.15 1.06
C TRP A 135 -16.83 8.20 0.84
N SER A 136 -16.31 7.19 0.14
CA SER A 136 -14.88 7.06 -0.15
C SER A 136 -14.44 8.06 -1.21
N SER A 137 -13.16 8.39 -1.19
CA SER A 137 -12.50 9.07 -2.31
C SER A 137 -12.16 8.03 -3.37
N PRO A 138 -12.37 8.32 -4.66
CA PRO A 138 -11.83 7.48 -5.74
C PRO A 138 -10.31 7.40 -5.62
N THR A 139 -9.75 6.24 -5.93
CA THR A 139 -8.31 6.02 -6.06
C THR A 139 -8.03 5.49 -7.45
N ILE A 140 -7.12 6.12 -8.18
CA ILE A 140 -6.74 5.72 -9.54
C ILE A 140 -5.43 4.96 -9.45
N GLY A 141 -5.45 3.69 -9.88
CA GLY A 141 -4.29 2.84 -9.96
C GLY A 141 -3.31 3.27 -11.07
N PRO A 142 -2.08 2.75 -11.06
CA PRO A 142 -1.09 3.04 -12.12
C PRO A 142 -1.52 2.57 -13.50
N ASP A 143 -2.38 1.56 -13.56
CA ASP A 143 -2.97 0.98 -14.77
C ASP A 143 -4.23 1.72 -15.25
N GLY A 144 -4.65 2.76 -14.52
CA GLY A 144 -5.88 3.50 -14.80
C GLY A 144 -7.14 2.94 -14.14
N THR A 145 -7.08 1.79 -13.48
CA THR A 145 -8.22 1.23 -12.74
C THR A 145 -8.64 2.17 -11.60
N ILE A 146 -9.93 2.45 -11.50
CA ILE A 146 -10.49 3.33 -10.48
C ILE A 146 -11.15 2.49 -9.40
N TYR A 147 -10.71 2.65 -8.17
CA TYR A 147 -11.23 1.95 -7.00
C TYR A 147 -12.13 2.86 -6.18
N ILE A 148 -13.36 2.41 -5.89
CA ILE A 148 -14.36 3.20 -5.17
C ILE A 148 -15.10 2.32 -4.18
N GLY A 149 -15.14 2.70 -2.90
CA GLY A 149 -15.98 2.06 -1.89
C GLY A 149 -17.44 2.50 -2.04
N VAL A 150 -18.35 1.54 -2.21
CA VAL A 150 -19.80 1.78 -2.25
C VAL A 150 -20.45 1.16 -1.02
N THR A 151 -21.05 1.98 -0.19
CA THR A 151 -21.76 1.56 1.02
C THR A 151 -23.20 1.24 0.69
N HIS A 152 -23.65 0.04 1.06
CA HIS A 152 -25.05 -0.36 0.91
C HIS A 152 -25.91 0.35 1.98
N THR A 153 -26.93 1.11 1.56
CA THR A 153 -27.68 2.00 2.46
C THR A 153 -28.60 1.27 3.45
N VAL A 154 -29.06 0.08 3.10
CA VAL A 154 -29.98 -0.74 3.92
C VAL A 154 -29.20 -1.71 4.80
N ASP A 155 -28.12 -2.30 4.30
CA ASP A 155 -27.31 -3.26 5.01
C ASP A 155 -25.81 -2.97 4.80
N PRO A 156 -25.17 -2.22 5.70
CA PRO A 156 -23.76 -1.83 5.56
C PRO A 156 -22.79 -3.02 5.46
N SER A 157 -23.18 -4.22 5.93
CA SER A 157 -22.35 -5.44 5.80
C SER A 157 -22.21 -5.92 4.35
N LYS A 158 -23.04 -5.42 3.44
CA LYS A 158 -23.00 -5.69 2.00
C LYS A 158 -22.24 -4.62 1.20
N SER A 159 -21.57 -3.69 1.87
CA SER A 159 -20.74 -2.69 1.21
C SER A 159 -19.61 -3.35 0.41
N VAL A 160 -19.25 -2.76 -0.72
CA VAL A 160 -18.29 -3.35 -1.66
C VAL A 160 -17.25 -2.33 -2.10
N LEU A 161 -16.11 -2.83 -2.54
CA LEU A 161 -15.14 -2.08 -3.33
C LEU A 161 -15.41 -2.37 -4.82
N VAL A 162 -15.66 -1.33 -5.58
CA VAL A 162 -15.86 -1.41 -7.04
C VAL A 162 -14.57 -1.01 -7.72
N ALA A 163 -14.10 -1.84 -8.64
CA ALA A 163 -13.04 -1.51 -9.57
C ALA A 163 -13.66 -1.19 -10.93
N LEU A 164 -13.39 0.00 -11.46
CA LEU A 164 -13.86 0.44 -12.78
C LEU A 164 -12.67 0.54 -13.71
N GLU A 165 -12.77 -0.12 -14.84
CA GLU A 165 -11.82 0.01 -15.93
C GLU A 165 -12.44 0.92 -17.00
N ASP A 166 -11.68 1.90 -17.47
CA ASP A 166 -12.05 2.76 -18.60
C ASP A 166 -10.84 2.88 -19.52
N GLU A 167 -11.00 2.49 -20.78
CA GLU A 167 -9.91 2.48 -21.78
C GLU A 167 -9.27 3.86 -22.00
N GLY A 168 -9.94 4.95 -21.59
CA GLY A 168 -9.43 6.32 -21.68
C GLY A 168 -8.55 6.74 -20.51
N ILE A 169 -8.49 5.97 -19.43
CA ILE A 169 -7.77 6.32 -18.20
C ILE A 169 -6.51 5.48 -18.08
N THR A 170 -5.35 6.13 -18.15
CA THR A 170 -4.04 5.46 -18.14
C THR A 170 -3.24 5.62 -16.84
N GLY A 171 -3.86 6.19 -15.81
CA GLY A 171 -3.25 6.41 -14.51
C GLY A 171 -3.67 7.74 -13.87
N CYS A 172 -3.12 8.06 -12.71
CA CYS A 172 -3.38 9.33 -12.04
C CYS A 172 -2.54 10.48 -12.62
N ALA A 173 -3.00 11.71 -12.41
CA ALA A 173 -2.30 12.91 -12.85
C ALA A 173 -0.90 13.05 -12.24
N ALA A 174 0.05 13.50 -13.04
CA ALA A 174 1.40 13.88 -12.57
C ALA A 174 1.39 15.28 -11.92
N SER A 175 0.47 15.54 -11.02
CA SER A 175 0.35 16.80 -10.26
C SER A 175 0.90 16.66 -8.85
N ALA A 176 1.04 17.77 -8.14
CA ALA A 176 1.57 17.77 -6.77
C ALA A 176 0.70 16.95 -5.80
N TRP A 177 -0.63 16.91 -6.04
CA TRP A 177 -1.59 16.24 -5.16
C TRP A 177 -2.84 15.76 -5.91
N PRO A 178 -2.76 14.70 -6.75
CA PRO A 178 -3.82 14.34 -7.69
C PRO A 178 -5.02 13.62 -7.05
N MET A 179 -4.90 13.11 -5.81
CA MET A 179 -5.98 12.42 -5.11
C MET A 179 -5.81 12.50 -3.58
N LYS A 180 -6.78 12.04 -2.82
CA LYS A 180 -6.67 11.97 -1.36
C LYS A 180 -5.43 11.17 -0.96
N GLY A 181 -4.58 11.76 -0.09
CA GLY A 181 -3.30 11.16 0.26
C GLY A 181 -2.23 11.28 -0.84
N LYS A 182 -2.47 12.13 -1.84
CA LYS A 182 -1.57 12.49 -2.95
C LYS A 182 -1.51 11.44 -4.06
N ASP A 183 -1.34 10.18 -3.77
CA ASP A 183 -1.22 9.09 -4.72
C ASP A 183 -1.95 7.83 -4.22
N SER A 184 -1.98 6.76 -5.01
CA SER A 184 -2.64 5.51 -4.66
C SER A 184 -2.07 4.85 -3.38
N ARG A 185 -0.90 5.27 -2.93
CA ARG A 185 -0.26 4.81 -1.69
C ARG A 185 -0.52 5.72 -0.49
N HIS A 186 -1.32 6.79 -0.67
CA HIS A 186 -1.64 7.77 0.36
C HIS A 186 -0.41 8.40 1.04
N THR A 187 0.64 8.71 0.27
CA THR A 187 1.91 9.24 0.81
C THR A 187 1.74 10.59 1.53
N SER A 188 0.70 11.35 1.22
CA SER A 188 0.33 12.63 1.87
C SER A 188 1.47 13.65 2.01
N ALA A 189 2.54 13.51 1.21
CA ALA A 189 3.70 14.39 1.22
C ALA A 189 4.12 14.76 -0.19
N GLN A 190 4.47 16.02 -0.40
CA GLN A 190 5.14 16.46 -1.62
C GLN A 190 6.64 16.16 -1.46
N LEU A 191 7.21 15.35 -2.35
CA LEU A 191 8.65 15.22 -2.45
C LEU A 191 9.20 16.58 -2.85
N GLY A 192 10.13 17.14 -2.07
CA GLY A 192 10.70 18.46 -2.31
C GLY A 192 11.20 18.60 -3.75
N GLY A 193 10.56 19.49 -4.52
CA GLY A 193 10.84 19.64 -5.92
C GLY A 193 12.13 20.42 -6.17
N SER A 194 13.03 19.84 -6.91
CA SER A 194 13.87 20.55 -7.86
C SER A 194 13.60 19.91 -9.22
N GLY A 195 13.15 20.72 -10.17
CA GLY A 195 12.60 20.39 -11.46
C GLY A 195 13.26 19.26 -12.23
N GLU A 196 12.47 18.78 -13.18
CA GLU A 196 12.74 17.84 -14.26
C GLU A 196 12.54 16.34 -13.91
N ASN A 197 11.34 15.85 -14.25
CA ASN A 197 11.19 14.44 -14.57
C ASN A 197 10.61 14.29 -15.99
N PRO A 198 11.44 14.09 -17.00
CA PRO A 198 11.00 13.65 -18.33
C PRO A 198 11.12 12.12 -18.40
N GLY A 199 10.02 11.41 -18.19
CA GLY A 199 9.96 9.97 -18.42
C GLY A 199 9.43 9.22 -17.21
N GLY A 200 8.20 8.70 -17.35
CA GLY A 200 7.46 8.05 -16.28
C GLY A 200 8.21 6.91 -15.62
N GLU A 201 8.69 7.18 -14.41
CA GLU A 201 9.04 6.17 -13.43
C GLU A 201 7.81 5.96 -12.52
N PRO A 202 7.47 4.72 -12.12
CA PRO A 202 6.42 4.48 -11.14
C PRO A 202 6.75 5.20 -9.85
N GLY A 203 5.75 5.80 -9.23
CA GLY A 203 5.79 6.73 -8.10
C GLY A 203 6.90 6.47 -7.10
N GLY A 204 7.71 7.52 -6.84
CA GLY A 204 8.97 7.44 -6.11
C GLY A 204 8.86 6.69 -4.79
N GLN A 205 9.57 5.57 -4.72
CA GLN A 205 9.89 4.87 -3.48
C GLN A 205 10.44 5.88 -2.47
N LEU A 206 10.00 5.83 -1.22
CA LEU A 206 10.65 6.63 -0.18
C LEU A 206 12.15 6.33 -0.22
N PRO A 207 13.01 7.34 -0.18
CA PRO A 207 14.45 7.10 -0.28
C PRO A 207 14.86 6.15 0.84
N ILE A 208 15.34 4.97 0.46
CA ILE A 208 15.94 4.01 1.37
C ILE A 208 17.30 4.59 1.73
N THR A 209 17.49 4.91 3.03
CA THR A 209 18.77 5.49 3.50
C THR A 209 19.85 4.42 3.66
N GLY A 210 19.50 3.13 3.55
CA GLY A 210 20.35 2.00 3.88
C GLY A 210 20.44 1.75 5.39
N ASN A 211 19.63 2.44 6.18
CA ASN A 211 19.52 2.23 7.62
C ASN A 211 18.04 2.04 8.02
N LEU A 212 17.61 0.79 7.99
CA LEU A 212 16.23 0.41 8.25
C LEU A 212 15.72 0.89 9.62
N LYS A 213 16.56 0.84 10.67
CA LYS A 213 16.19 1.32 12.02
C LYS A 213 15.83 2.81 11.98
N THR A 214 16.63 3.61 11.31
CA THR A 214 16.39 5.05 11.17
C THR A 214 15.13 5.31 10.38
N ASP A 215 14.93 4.60 9.28
CA ASP A 215 13.78 4.83 8.38
C ASP A 215 12.47 4.37 9.03
N LEU A 216 12.46 3.25 9.78
CA LEU A 216 11.28 2.81 10.54
C LEU A 216 10.95 3.80 11.68
N LYS A 217 11.99 4.35 12.34
CA LYS A 217 11.77 5.39 13.34
C LYS A 217 11.19 6.67 12.72
N ASN A 218 11.72 7.10 11.59
CA ASN A 218 11.20 8.25 10.87
C ASN A 218 9.74 8.02 10.42
N LEU A 219 9.41 6.79 9.99
CA LEU A 219 8.04 6.41 9.65
C LEU A 219 7.12 6.48 10.88
N PHE A 220 7.58 6.04 12.05
CA PHE A 220 6.82 6.12 13.30
C PHE A 220 6.58 7.57 13.75
N ASP A 221 7.61 8.41 13.65
CA ASP A 221 7.54 9.82 14.04
C ASP A 221 6.78 10.69 13.02
N ASP A 222 6.50 10.17 11.81
CA ASP A 222 5.82 10.89 10.74
C ASP A 222 4.30 10.91 10.98
N SER A 223 3.78 12.07 11.34
CA SER A 223 2.34 12.30 11.54
C SER A 223 1.50 12.28 10.26
N SER A 224 2.11 12.09 9.08
CA SER A 224 1.42 12.10 7.79
C SER A 224 0.72 10.79 7.43
N TYR A 225 0.63 9.83 8.36
CA TYR A 225 -0.04 8.52 8.18
C TYR A 225 0.49 7.71 6.98
N LYS A 226 1.80 7.69 6.79
CA LYS A 226 2.42 6.84 5.79
C LYS A 226 2.30 5.36 6.17
N VAL A 227 2.09 4.54 5.16
CA VAL A 227 2.09 3.08 5.30
C VAL A 227 3.17 2.52 4.38
N TRP A 228 4.05 1.69 4.92
CA TRP A 228 4.96 0.89 4.11
C TRP A 228 4.29 -0.39 3.67
N LEU A 229 4.55 -0.76 2.43
CA LEU A 229 4.07 -2.00 1.85
C LEU A 229 5.18 -3.05 1.90
N CYS A 230 4.80 -4.27 2.30
CA CYS A 230 5.69 -5.41 2.30
C CYS A 230 5.14 -6.49 1.34
N ALA A 231 5.86 -6.74 0.25
CA ALA A 231 5.47 -7.77 -0.71
C ALA A 231 5.78 -9.16 -0.15
N HIS A 232 4.74 -9.92 0.21
CA HIS A 232 4.85 -11.28 0.75
C HIS A 232 5.39 -12.24 -0.31
N ARG A 233 6.50 -12.93 -0.04
CA ARG A 233 7.26 -13.78 -0.97
C ARG A 233 7.66 -13.06 -2.27
N ALA A 234 7.87 -11.75 -2.17
CA ALA A 234 8.09 -10.85 -3.30
C ALA A 234 6.95 -10.82 -4.34
N ASN A 235 5.75 -11.33 -4.02
CA ASN A 235 4.61 -11.33 -4.93
C ASN A 235 4.02 -9.94 -5.10
N THR A 236 3.64 -9.63 -6.35
CA THR A 236 2.80 -8.49 -6.71
C THR A 236 1.64 -8.98 -7.57
N GLN A 237 0.52 -8.26 -7.61
CA GLN A 237 -0.61 -8.61 -8.51
C GLN A 237 -0.15 -8.78 -9.95
N LYS A 238 0.64 -7.81 -10.45
CA LYS A 238 1.18 -7.88 -11.80
C LYS A 238 2.10 -9.08 -12.00
N GLY A 239 2.98 -9.37 -11.05
CA GLY A 239 3.86 -10.55 -11.13
C GLY A 239 3.06 -11.85 -11.19
N ILE A 240 2.02 -12.00 -10.36
CA ILE A 240 1.13 -13.17 -10.38
C ILE A 240 0.40 -13.28 -11.72
N ALA A 241 -0.13 -12.17 -12.25
CA ALA A 241 -0.83 -12.14 -13.54
C ALA A 241 0.11 -12.49 -14.72
N ASP A 242 1.36 -12.07 -14.65
CA ASP A 242 2.39 -12.36 -15.66
C ASP A 242 3.02 -13.77 -15.48
N GLY A 243 2.54 -14.59 -14.53
CA GLY A 243 3.04 -15.94 -14.28
C GLY A 243 4.42 -15.98 -13.60
N ILE A 244 4.78 -14.96 -12.82
CA ILE A 244 6.04 -14.92 -12.09
C ILE A 244 5.92 -15.72 -10.79
N PRO A 245 6.85 -16.67 -10.51
CA PRO A 245 6.79 -17.48 -9.29
C PRO A 245 7.13 -16.67 -8.04
N GLU A 246 6.51 -17.04 -6.91
CA GLU A 246 6.88 -16.55 -5.58
C GLU A 246 8.37 -16.85 -5.25
N ASN A 247 9.00 -16.05 -4.39
CA ASN A 247 10.36 -16.27 -3.92
C ASN A 247 11.37 -16.46 -5.07
N SER A 248 11.21 -15.72 -6.18
CA SER A 248 12.11 -15.75 -7.34
C SER A 248 12.88 -14.43 -7.50
N LEU A 249 13.94 -14.43 -8.31
CA LEU A 249 14.67 -13.18 -8.60
C LEU A 249 13.80 -12.21 -9.42
N THR A 250 12.95 -12.73 -10.28
CA THR A 250 12.06 -11.92 -11.10
C THR A 250 10.92 -11.34 -10.25
N SER A 251 10.37 -12.07 -9.26
CA SER A 251 9.38 -11.51 -8.35
C SER A 251 9.93 -10.35 -7.52
N ILE A 252 11.20 -10.44 -7.08
CA ILE A 252 11.90 -9.34 -6.40
C ILE A 252 11.98 -8.10 -7.30
N GLU A 253 12.29 -8.27 -8.59
CA GLU A 253 12.32 -7.16 -9.55
C GLU A 253 10.95 -6.53 -9.74
N TYR A 254 9.90 -7.35 -9.86
CA TYR A 254 8.52 -6.87 -9.92
C TYR A 254 8.12 -6.09 -8.67
N ALA A 255 8.49 -6.55 -7.48
CA ALA A 255 8.23 -5.86 -6.23
C ALA A 255 8.98 -4.52 -6.14
N ILE A 256 10.27 -4.49 -6.52
CA ILE A 256 11.05 -3.24 -6.59
C ILE A 256 10.41 -2.25 -7.58
N ASN A 257 10.03 -2.72 -8.77
CA ASN A 257 9.40 -1.88 -9.79
C ASN A 257 8.00 -1.40 -9.39
N ALA A 258 7.30 -2.17 -8.56
CA ALA A 258 6.02 -1.75 -7.95
C ALA A 258 6.21 -0.68 -6.86
N GLY A 259 7.46 -0.39 -6.47
CA GLY A 259 7.78 0.65 -5.49
C GLY A 259 7.42 0.29 -4.05
N VAL A 260 7.44 -1.00 -3.68
CA VAL A 260 7.27 -1.40 -2.28
C VAL A 260 8.53 -1.05 -1.48
N GLU A 261 8.36 -0.69 -0.21
CA GLU A 261 9.47 -0.36 0.66
C GLU A 261 10.14 -1.61 1.23
N MET A 262 9.42 -2.72 1.32
CA MET A 262 9.90 -3.95 1.91
C MET A 262 9.46 -5.16 1.11
N ILE A 263 10.29 -6.21 1.11
CA ILE A 263 9.99 -7.52 0.55
C ILE A 263 10.13 -8.56 1.66
N GLU A 264 9.11 -9.37 1.85
CA GLU A 264 9.24 -10.56 2.69
C GLU A 264 9.73 -11.73 1.85
N LEU A 265 10.68 -12.51 2.39
CA LEU A 265 11.25 -13.69 1.77
C LEU A 265 11.42 -14.83 2.77
N ASP A 266 11.21 -16.04 2.29
CA ASP A 266 11.38 -17.27 3.04
C ASP A 266 12.72 -17.93 2.75
N ALA A 267 13.52 -18.23 3.75
CA ALA A 267 14.81 -18.90 3.54
C ALA A 267 14.90 -20.25 4.23
N ARG A 268 15.46 -21.25 3.52
CA ARG A 268 15.75 -22.60 4.04
C ARG A 268 17.14 -23.06 3.64
N PRO A 269 17.82 -23.86 4.49
CA PRO A 269 19.10 -24.44 4.14
C PRO A 269 18.92 -25.69 3.27
N THR A 270 19.78 -25.85 2.29
CA THR A 270 20.01 -27.09 1.55
C THR A 270 20.86 -28.07 2.36
N SER A 271 21.04 -29.32 1.87
CA SER A 271 21.90 -30.33 2.53
C SER A 271 23.38 -29.89 2.62
N ASP A 272 23.84 -29.03 1.72
CA ASP A 272 25.20 -28.46 1.72
C ASP A 272 25.26 -27.07 2.39
N GLY A 273 24.17 -26.65 3.09
CA GLY A 273 24.14 -25.48 3.95
C GLY A 273 23.94 -24.14 3.21
N ILE A 274 23.65 -24.16 1.92
CA ILE A 274 23.33 -22.96 1.15
C ILE A 274 21.90 -22.54 1.49
N LEU A 275 21.68 -21.25 1.80
CA LEU A 275 20.34 -20.71 2.02
C LEU A 275 19.68 -20.41 0.66
N VAL A 276 18.52 -21.02 0.42
CA VAL A 276 17.71 -20.84 -0.79
C VAL A 276 16.35 -20.26 -0.44
N LEU A 277 15.70 -19.59 -1.39
CA LEU A 277 14.35 -19.08 -1.19
C LEU A 277 13.33 -20.20 -1.37
N MET A 278 12.63 -20.54 -0.28
CA MET A 278 11.58 -21.55 -0.29
C MET A 278 10.68 -21.40 0.95
N HIS A 279 9.37 -21.22 0.76
CA HIS A 279 8.42 -21.16 1.88
C HIS A 279 8.22 -22.53 2.52
N ASP A 280 7.83 -23.53 1.72
CA ASP A 280 7.47 -24.85 2.21
C ASP A 280 8.71 -25.65 2.64
N ASN A 281 8.53 -26.63 3.51
CA ASN A 281 9.59 -27.56 3.86
C ASN A 281 9.97 -28.49 2.70
N THR A 282 9.08 -28.64 1.71
CA THR A 282 9.26 -29.45 0.51
C THR A 282 9.19 -28.61 -0.75
N ILE A 283 9.76 -29.12 -1.85
CA ILE A 283 9.82 -28.43 -3.14
C ILE A 283 8.62 -28.72 -4.06
N ASP A 284 7.68 -29.53 -3.62
CA ASP A 284 6.60 -30.13 -4.44
C ASP A 284 5.63 -29.09 -5.02
N ARG A 285 5.20 -28.11 -4.21
CA ARG A 285 4.18 -27.12 -4.62
C ARG A 285 4.75 -26.17 -5.68
N THR A 286 5.94 -25.67 -5.45
CA THR A 286 6.50 -24.55 -6.22
C THR A 286 7.53 -24.96 -7.25
N THR A 287 7.80 -26.26 -7.42
CA THR A 287 8.77 -26.78 -8.43
C THR A 287 8.25 -28.02 -9.15
N ASN A 288 9.00 -28.47 -10.17
CA ASN A 288 8.78 -29.77 -10.82
C ASN A 288 9.49 -30.94 -10.14
N GLY A 289 10.08 -30.72 -8.95
CA GLY A 289 10.66 -31.76 -8.11
C GLY A 289 9.71 -32.18 -6.98
N SER A 290 10.18 -33.08 -6.11
CA SER A 290 9.44 -33.52 -4.90
C SER A 290 10.42 -33.88 -3.79
N GLY A 291 10.01 -33.75 -2.51
CA GLY A 291 10.82 -34.07 -1.34
C GLY A 291 11.25 -32.85 -0.55
N ALA A 292 11.98 -33.06 0.55
CA ALA A 292 12.39 -31.97 1.44
C ALA A 292 13.55 -31.16 0.87
N VAL A 293 13.52 -29.83 1.06
CA VAL A 293 14.61 -28.91 0.61
C VAL A 293 15.97 -29.36 1.16
N GLY A 294 16.00 -29.74 2.44
CA GLY A 294 17.24 -30.16 3.12
C GLY A 294 17.83 -31.50 2.66
N ASP A 295 17.13 -32.24 1.81
CA ASP A 295 17.63 -33.51 1.24
C ASP A 295 18.45 -33.27 -0.02
N TYR A 296 18.43 -32.05 -0.59
CA TYR A 296 19.08 -31.68 -1.84
C TYR A 296 20.25 -30.73 -1.60
N SER A 297 21.36 -30.93 -2.35
CA SER A 297 22.33 -29.86 -2.50
C SER A 297 21.81 -28.73 -3.37
N TYR A 298 22.38 -27.54 -3.25
CA TYR A 298 22.00 -26.43 -4.12
C TYR A 298 22.18 -26.79 -5.63
N GLN A 299 23.24 -27.49 -5.98
CA GLN A 299 23.46 -27.93 -7.35
C GLN A 299 22.33 -28.82 -7.88
N GLN A 300 21.77 -29.68 -7.05
CA GLN A 300 20.63 -30.53 -7.44
C GLN A 300 19.34 -29.69 -7.60
N LEU A 301 19.09 -28.73 -6.69
CA LEU A 301 17.94 -27.83 -6.80
C LEU A 301 17.98 -26.95 -8.04
N GLN A 302 19.17 -26.62 -8.54
CA GLN A 302 19.34 -25.84 -9.77
C GLN A 302 18.94 -26.60 -11.06
N GLN A 303 18.63 -27.90 -10.98
CA GLN A 303 18.06 -28.66 -12.10
C GLN A 303 16.54 -28.51 -12.19
N LEU A 304 15.90 -27.98 -11.16
CA LEU A 304 14.45 -27.83 -11.05
C LEU A 304 13.99 -26.44 -11.52
N TYR A 305 12.80 -26.40 -12.07
CA TYR A 305 12.15 -25.16 -12.47
C TYR A 305 11.04 -24.79 -11.47
N LEU A 306 10.90 -23.49 -11.20
CA LEU A 306 9.82 -22.97 -10.40
C LEU A 306 8.48 -23.00 -11.17
N LYS A 307 7.40 -23.13 -10.42
CA LYS A 307 6.02 -22.98 -10.90
C LYS A 307 5.46 -21.63 -10.50
N ASP A 308 4.64 -21.07 -11.38
CA ASP A 308 3.80 -19.91 -11.06
C ASP A 308 2.67 -20.27 -10.08
N ALA A 309 1.87 -19.28 -9.69
CA ALA A 309 0.73 -19.47 -8.77
C ALA A 309 -0.37 -20.38 -9.36
N ALA A 310 -0.47 -20.52 -10.68
CA ALA A 310 -1.40 -21.42 -11.37
C ALA A 310 -0.85 -22.85 -11.51
N GLY A 311 0.40 -23.10 -11.10
CA GLY A 311 1.07 -24.40 -11.18
C GLY A 311 1.77 -24.66 -12.51
N ASN A 312 1.85 -23.69 -13.42
CA ASN A 312 2.58 -23.81 -14.66
C ASN A 312 4.09 -23.70 -14.44
N LEU A 313 4.89 -24.51 -15.15
CA LEU A 313 6.34 -24.39 -15.10
C LEU A 313 6.80 -23.11 -15.81
N THR A 314 7.74 -22.44 -15.16
CA THR A 314 8.43 -21.27 -15.70
C THR A 314 9.86 -21.61 -16.11
N ASN A 315 10.62 -20.60 -16.56
CA ASN A 315 12.06 -20.73 -16.80
C ASN A 315 12.91 -20.35 -15.58
N GLU A 316 12.27 -19.97 -14.48
CA GLU A 316 12.93 -19.56 -13.24
C GLU A 316 13.49 -20.77 -12.47
N ARG A 317 14.59 -20.54 -11.74
CA ARG A 317 15.21 -21.51 -10.86
C ARG A 317 15.10 -21.05 -9.41
N ILE A 318 15.25 -21.97 -8.47
CA ILE A 318 15.31 -21.63 -7.04
C ILE A 318 16.54 -20.76 -6.78
N PRO A 319 16.40 -19.48 -6.36
CA PRO A 319 17.55 -18.62 -6.12
C PRO A 319 18.15 -18.86 -4.73
N THR A 320 19.42 -18.45 -4.55
CA THR A 320 19.98 -18.33 -3.21
C THR A 320 19.46 -17.07 -2.52
N LEU A 321 19.39 -17.09 -1.18
CA LEU A 321 19.15 -15.89 -0.40
C LEU A 321 20.21 -14.82 -0.67
N GLU A 322 21.46 -15.22 -0.90
CA GLU A 322 22.55 -14.30 -1.23
C GLU A 322 22.26 -13.52 -2.52
N ASP A 323 21.82 -14.21 -3.59
CA ASP A 323 21.48 -13.54 -4.86
C ASP A 323 20.27 -12.62 -4.73
N ALA A 324 19.26 -13.03 -3.95
CA ALA A 324 18.09 -12.24 -3.65
C ALA A 324 18.45 -10.93 -2.92
N LEU A 325 19.24 -11.03 -1.86
CA LEU A 325 19.68 -9.88 -1.09
C LEU A 325 20.54 -8.92 -1.94
N LYS A 326 21.46 -9.44 -2.76
CA LYS A 326 22.25 -8.62 -3.69
C LYS A 326 21.39 -7.88 -4.70
N LYS A 327 20.32 -8.50 -5.20
CA LYS A 327 19.41 -7.90 -6.19
C LYS A 327 18.68 -6.69 -5.62
N GLY A 328 18.27 -6.75 -4.36
CA GLY A 328 17.49 -5.69 -3.71
C GLY A 328 18.30 -4.73 -2.85
N LYS A 329 19.59 -4.99 -2.57
CA LYS A 329 20.43 -4.12 -1.73
C LYS A 329 20.40 -2.67 -2.19
N GLY A 330 20.10 -1.75 -1.25
CA GLY A 330 19.98 -0.32 -1.50
C GLY A 330 18.76 0.10 -2.33
N LYS A 331 17.85 -0.84 -2.66
CA LYS A 331 16.63 -0.56 -3.43
C LYS A 331 15.36 -0.85 -2.64
N VAL A 332 15.41 -1.81 -1.73
CA VAL A 332 14.27 -2.27 -0.93
C VAL A 332 14.81 -2.88 0.37
N TYR A 333 14.04 -2.80 1.46
CA TYR A 333 14.35 -3.52 2.68
C TYR A 333 13.81 -4.95 2.64
N PHE A 334 14.37 -5.82 3.46
CA PHE A 334 13.94 -7.21 3.53
C PHE A 334 13.39 -7.57 4.90
N ASN A 335 12.30 -8.34 4.92
CA ASN A 335 11.78 -9.05 6.09
C ASN A 335 11.99 -10.55 5.85
N LEU A 336 12.94 -11.16 6.55
CA LEU A 336 13.30 -12.55 6.31
C LEU A 336 12.57 -13.49 7.29
N ASP A 337 11.68 -14.34 6.76
CA ASP A 337 11.10 -15.43 7.52
C ASP A 337 12.03 -16.64 7.53
N ILE A 338 12.74 -16.79 8.64
CA ILE A 338 13.73 -17.83 8.90
C ILE A 338 13.41 -18.65 10.15
N VAL A 339 12.43 -18.21 10.94
CA VAL A 339 12.05 -18.90 12.18
C VAL A 339 11.36 -20.23 11.84
N ASN A 340 11.69 -21.30 12.58
CA ASN A 340 11.19 -22.65 12.35
C ASN A 340 11.51 -23.25 10.96
N LYS A 341 12.50 -22.67 10.25
CA LYS A 341 12.95 -23.13 8.94
C LYS A 341 14.35 -23.76 8.96
N ASN A 342 14.84 -24.13 10.15
CA ASN A 342 16.15 -24.74 10.38
C ASN A 342 17.35 -23.89 9.92
N VAL A 343 17.18 -22.57 9.83
CA VAL A 343 18.26 -21.65 9.51
C VAL A 343 19.13 -21.44 10.74
N ALA A 344 20.39 -21.82 10.67
CA ALA A 344 21.33 -21.59 11.75
C ALA A 344 21.66 -20.10 11.87
N VAL A 345 21.57 -19.57 13.11
CA VAL A 345 21.88 -18.17 13.43
C VAL A 345 23.24 -17.74 12.88
N ALA A 346 24.27 -18.57 13.09
CA ALA A 346 25.62 -18.27 12.62
C ALA A 346 25.71 -18.11 11.09
N THR A 347 24.99 -18.96 10.33
CA THR A 347 24.95 -18.89 8.86
C THR A 347 24.29 -17.59 8.40
N MET A 348 23.14 -17.22 9.01
CA MET A 348 22.43 -15.97 8.68
C MET A 348 23.30 -14.75 8.99
N VAL A 349 23.86 -14.68 10.19
CA VAL A 349 24.69 -13.53 10.60
C VAL A 349 25.94 -13.42 9.73
N ALA A 350 26.57 -14.53 9.38
CA ALA A 350 27.74 -14.53 8.49
C ALA A 350 27.37 -14.02 7.08
N LEU A 351 26.20 -14.41 6.55
CA LEU A 351 25.71 -13.95 5.25
C LEU A 351 25.44 -12.46 5.25
N LEU A 352 24.68 -11.94 6.23
CA LEU A 352 24.38 -10.53 6.32
C LEU A 352 25.65 -9.68 6.46
N LYS A 353 26.59 -10.11 7.28
CA LYS A 353 27.88 -9.44 7.45
C LYS A 353 28.72 -9.48 6.15
N LYS A 354 28.75 -10.61 5.44
CA LYS A 354 29.44 -10.74 4.14
C LYS A 354 28.91 -9.74 3.13
N LEU A 355 27.58 -9.46 3.16
CA LEU A 355 26.92 -8.57 2.23
C LEU A 355 26.87 -7.12 2.72
N ASP A 356 27.28 -6.84 3.96
CA ASP A 356 27.11 -5.53 4.61
C ASP A 356 25.63 -5.08 4.55
N MET A 357 24.74 -5.96 5.04
CA MET A 357 23.27 -5.74 5.01
C MET A 357 22.60 -5.89 6.38
N GLU A 358 23.37 -5.90 7.48
CA GLU A 358 22.80 -6.01 8.83
C GLU A 358 21.83 -4.90 9.16
N ASN A 359 21.97 -3.74 8.50
CA ASN A 359 21.11 -2.57 8.69
C ASN A 359 19.95 -2.46 7.68
N GLU A 360 19.86 -3.39 6.72
CA GLU A 360 18.83 -3.37 5.67
C GLU A 360 17.81 -4.52 5.81
N VAL A 361 17.89 -5.31 6.88
CA VAL A 361 17.12 -6.54 7.04
C VAL A 361 16.42 -6.59 8.40
N LEU A 362 15.14 -6.95 8.40
CA LEU A 362 14.40 -7.45 9.56
C LEU A 362 14.47 -8.98 9.58
N LEU A 363 14.67 -9.56 10.76
CA LEU A 363 14.62 -11.00 10.97
C LEU A 363 13.33 -11.36 11.69
N TYR A 364 12.41 -12.03 11.01
CA TYR A 364 11.16 -12.46 11.61
C TYR A 364 11.43 -13.58 12.62
N VAL A 365 11.01 -13.35 13.83
CA VAL A 365 11.23 -14.27 14.97
C VAL A 365 9.95 -14.82 15.57
N SER A 366 8.77 -14.41 15.06
CA SER A 366 7.48 -14.74 15.66
C SER A 366 7.49 -14.39 17.16
N ASN A 367 6.97 -15.26 18.04
CA ASN A 367 7.13 -15.14 19.49
C ASN A 367 8.20 -16.10 20.04
N ASN A 368 9.14 -16.54 19.20
CA ASN A 368 10.22 -17.46 19.61
C ASN A 368 11.34 -16.71 20.34
N ARG A 369 11.21 -16.64 21.67
CA ARG A 369 12.11 -15.90 22.56
C ARG A 369 13.55 -16.44 22.54
N ASN A 370 13.73 -17.76 22.39
CA ASN A 370 15.07 -18.37 22.33
C ASN A 370 15.78 -17.97 21.04
N TYR A 371 15.10 -18.03 19.90
CA TYR A 371 15.68 -17.66 18.62
C TYR A 371 16.04 -16.16 18.56
N ALA A 372 15.17 -15.29 19.14
CA ALA A 372 15.47 -13.87 19.29
C ALA A 372 16.70 -13.63 20.18
N TYR A 373 16.85 -14.40 21.28
CA TYR A 373 18.02 -14.34 22.14
C TYR A 373 19.31 -14.72 21.41
N ASP A 374 19.30 -15.84 20.67
CA ASP A 374 20.46 -16.33 19.93
C ASP A 374 20.90 -15.34 18.83
N LEU A 375 19.96 -14.74 18.11
CA LEU A 375 20.23 -13.69 17.09
C LEU A 375 20.90 -12.47 17.74
N LYS A 376 20.33 -11.95 18.84
CA LYS A 376 20.87 -10.78 19.54
C LYS A 376 22.24 -11.07 20.13
N ALA A 377 22.46 -12.28 20.68
CA ALA A 377 23.76 -12.71 21.21
C ALA A 377 24.83 -12.81 20.12
N ALA A 378 24.45 -13.25 18.91
CA ALA A 378 25.36 -13.35 17.77
C ALA A 378 25.72 -11.99 17.16
N ASN A 379 24.75 -11.06 17.11
CA ASN A 379 24.97 -9.68 16.69
C ASN A 379 23.90 -8.76 17.29
N SER A 380 24.29 -7.94 18.24
CA SER A 380 23.38 -7.04 18.99
C SER A 380 22.79 -5.89 18.16
N ALA A 381 23.29 -5.66 16.95
CA ALA A 381 22.77 -4.61 16.05
C ALA A 381 21.61 -5.08 15.17
N LEU A 382 21.35 -6.41 15.08
CA LEU A 382 20.30 -6.95 14.23
C LEU A 382 18.91 -6.46 14.64
N LEU A 383 18.08 -6.15 13.63
CA LEU A 383 16.69 -5.81 13.83
C LEU A 383 15.82 -7.07 13.79
N LEU A 384 14.95 -7.18 14.78
CA LEU A 384 14.05 -8.31 14.96
C LEU A 384 12.63 -7.89 14.65
N HIS A 385 11.88 -8.78 14.01
CA HIS A 385 10.47 -8.63 13.74
C HIS A 385 9.66 -9.68 14.52
N PRO A 386 9.27 -9.38 15.77
CA PRO A 386 8.44 -10.28 16.55
C PRO A 386 6.96 -10.18 16.16
N MET A 387 6.21 -11.25 16.49
CA MET A 387 4.76 -11.29 16.44
C MET A 387 4.22 -11.44 17.86
N ALA A 388 3.32 -10.55 18.28
CA ALA A 388 2.61 -10.72 19.53
C ALA A 388 1.37 -11.60 19.34
N LYS A 389 1.26 -12.63 20.18
CA LYS A 389 0.06 -13.47 20.33
C LYS A 389 -0.67 -13.15 21.62
N ALA A 390 -0.02 -12.43 22.55
CA ALA A 390 -0.55 -11.95 23.79
C ALA A 390 0.23 -10.71 24.25
N SER A 391 -0.33 -9.91 25.17
CA SER A 391 0.32 -8.72 25.74
C SER A 391 1.64 -9.04 26.46
N ASP A 392 1.82 -10.27 26.95
CA ASP A 392 3.08 -10.72 27.55
C ASP A 392 4.23 -10.77 26.54
N ASP A 393 3.97 -11.02 25.26
CA ASP A 393 4.99 -10.95 24.22
C ASP A 393 5.46 -9.51 24.02
N ILE A 394 4.54 -8.53 24.01
CA ILE A 394 4.90 -7.11 23.91
C ILE A 394 5.79 -6.69 25.08
N THR A 395 5.38 -7.05 26.29
CA THR A 395 6.14 -6.76 27.53
C THR A 395 7.54 -7.38 27.49
N TYR A 396 7.65 -8.64 27.07
CA TYR A 396 8.93 -9.33 26.95
C TYR A 396 9.89 -8.63 25.99
N PHE A 397 9.43 -8.35 24.77
CA PHE A 397 10.28 -7.69 23.77
C PHE A 397 10.61 -6.25 24.17
N ALA A 398 9.70 -5.52 24.79
CA ALA A 398 9.95 -4.17 25.29
C ALA A 398 11.00 -4.12 26.40
N SER A 399 11.04 -5.12 27.28
CA SER A 399 12.01 -5.16 28.38
C SER A 399 13.41 -5.59 27.96
N SER A 400 13.53 -6.38 26.89
CA SER A 400 14.78 -7.05 26.54
C SER A 400 15.37 -6.65 25.19
N TYR A 401 14.58 -6.01 24.29
CA TYR A 401 14.94 -5.77 22.89
C TYR A 401 14.60 -4.36 22.41
N THR A 402 14.61 -3.36 23.27
CA THR A 402 14.21 -1.97 22.96
C THR A 402 14.92 -1.41 21.72
N ASP A 403 16.21 -1.74 21.54
CA ASP A 403 16.98 -1.27 20.39
C ASP A 403 16.86 -2.14 19.13
N ASN A 404 16.40 -3.39 19.28
CA ASN A 404 16.33 -4.37 18.22
C ASN A 404 14.94 -4.47 17.57
N VAL A 405 13.88 -3.96 18.22
CA VAL A 405 12.51 -3.99 17.74
C VAL A 405 12.05 -2.59 17.40
N GLN A 406 11.62 -2.38 16.17
CA GLN A 406 11.06 -1.11 15.68
C GLN A 406 9.64 -1.30 15.16
N MET A 407 9.23 -2.54 14.96
CA MET A 407 7.87 -2.93 14.57
C MET A 407 7.52 -4.28 15.19
N MET A 408 6.21 -4.51 15.36
CA MET A 408 5.69 -5.77 15.85
C MET A 408 4.47 -6.20 15.05
N GLN A 409 4.41 -7.48 14.71
CA GLN A 409 3.28 -8.05 13.97
C GLN A 409 2.13 -8.42 14.92
N LEU A 410 0.90 -8.12 14.50
CA LEU A 410 -0.33 -8.68 15.04
C LEU A 410 -1.09 -9.44 13.94
N SER A 411 -1.97 -10.37 14.34
CA SER A 411 -3.00 -10.85 13.42
C SER A 411 -3.95 -9.68 13.06
N THR A 412 -4.60 -9.74 11.90
CA THR A 412 -5.56 -8.70 11.49
C THR A 412 -6.70 -8.53 12.50
N SER A 413 -7.19 -9.63 13.08
CA SER A 413 -8.23 -9.60 14.11
C SER A 413 -7.77 -8.90 15.39
N ASP A 414 -6.56 -9.16 15.84
CA ASP A 414 -5.99 -8.55 17.04
C ASP A 414 -5.67 -7.07 16.83
N ALA A 415 -5.21 -6.71 15.64
CA ALA A 415 -4.98 -5.31 15.27
C ALA A 415 -6.28 -4.49 15.29
N LEU A 416 -7.38 -5.06 14.77
CA LEU A 416 -8.69 -4.42 14.78
C LEU A 416 -9.32 -4.33 16.17
N ALA A 417 -8.99 -5.25 17.08
CA ALA A 417 -9.46 -5.22 18.48
C ALA A 417 -8.85 -4.09 19.34
N GLY A 418 -7.74 -3.48 18.88
CA GLY A 418 -7.22 -2.20 19.40
C GLY A 418 -6.34 -2.26 20.64
N ALA A 419 -6.58 -3.14 21.61
CA ALA A 419 -5.88 -3.11 22.89
C ALA A 419 -4.37 -3.34 22.79
N MET A 420 -3.93 -4.36 22.06
CA MET A 420 -2.51 -4.63 21.82
C MET A 420 -1.87 -3.60 20.86
N THR A 421 -2.66 -3.05 19.94
CA THR A 421 -2.22 -1.99 19.01
C THR A 421 -1.74 -0.75 19.77
N GLU A 422 -2.52 -0.28 20.75
CA GLU A 422 -2.14 0.87 21.57
C GLU A 422 -0.93 0.57 22.47
N ASP A 423 -0.80 -0.66 22.99
CA ASP A 423 0.38 -1.05 23.76
C ASP A 423 1.65 -1.05 22.89
N ILE A 424 1.61 -1.60 21.67
CA ILE A 424 2.72 -1.57 20.70
C ILE A 424 3.13 -0.13 20.38
N LYS A 425 2.17 0.74 20.04
CA LYS A 425 2.43 2.16 19.77
C LYS A 425 3.04 2.88 20.95
N SER A 426 2.61 2.55 22.18
CA SER A 426 3.17 3.14 23.42
C SER A 426 4.65 2.84 23.64
N LYS A 427 5.20 1.78 22.99
CA LYS A 427 6.63 1.45 23.01
C LYS A 427 7.42 2.19 21.92
N GLY A 428 6.77 2.99 21.08
CA GLY A 428 7.39 3.64 19.94
C GLY A 428 7.59 2.70 18.74
N TRP A 429 6.79 1.64 18.63
CA TRP A 429 6.91 0.63 17.58
C TRP A 429 5.80 0.75 16.56
N LEU A 430 6.15 0.48 15.30
CA LEU A 430 5.19 0.35 14.21
C LEU A 430 4.38 -0.94 14.35
N LEU A 431 3.14 -0.89 13.87
CA LEU A 431 2.31 -2.07 13.74
C LEU A 431 2.51 -2.68 12.35
N PHE A 432 2.81 -3.98 12.31
CA PHE A 432 2.76 -4.77 11.09
C PHE A 432 1.53 -5.69 11.13
N SER A 433 0.76 -5.74 10.06
CA SER A 433 -0.38 -6.64 9.94
C SER A 433 -0.45 -7.23 8.55
N ASN A 434 -0.64 -8.56 8.48
CA ASN A 434 -0.92 -9.23 7.22
C ASN A 434 -2.36 -8.94 6.81
N ILE A 435 -2.55 -8.30 5.66
CA ILE A 435 -3.87 -8.08 5.06
C ILE A 435 -4.30 -9.26 4.19
N VAL A 436 -3.49 -10.31 4.18
CA VAL A 436 -3.69 -11.50 3.32
C VAL A 436 -4.85 -12.33 3.85
N GLY A 437 -5.89 -12.48 3.05
CA GLY A 437 -6.89 -13.53 3.24
C GLY A 437 -6.30 -14.92 2.97
N ALA A 438 -7.03 -15.98 3.28
CA ALA A 438 -6.57 -17.36 3.19
C ALA A 438 -6.09 -17.85 1.79
N ASN A 439 -6.21 -17.01 0.78
CA ASN A 439 -5.66 -17.19 -0.57
C ASN A 439 -4.79 -15.99 -0.91
N ASP A 440 -3.49 -16.20 -1.04
CA ASP A 440 -2.45 -15.20 -1.40
C ASP A 440 -2.68 -14.45 -2.74
N THR A 441 -3.83 -14.60 -3.36
CA THR A 441 -4.19 -14.03 -4.65
C THR A 441 -4.70 -12.58 -4.59
N ASN A 442 -4.83 -11.99 -3.40
CA ASN A 442 -5.39 -10.64 -3.21
C ASN A 442 -4.39 -9.64 -2.64
N MET A 443 -3.10 -9.80 -2.91
CA MET A 443 -2.09 -8.82 -2.48
C MET A 443 -1.66 -7.93 -3.62
N LEU A 444 -1.97 -6.62 -3.45
CA LEU A 444 -1.43 -5.43 -4.12
C LEU A 444 -1.46 -5.41 -5.65
#